data_6daf5b24690b7548fc9ffe1fa3119c27
#
_entry.id   6daf5b24690b7548fc9ffe1fa3119c27
#
_cell.length_a   1.000
_cell.length_b   1.000
_cell.length_c   1.000
_cell.angle_alpha   90.00
_cell.angle_beta   90.00
_cell.angle_gamma   90.00
#
_symmetry.space_group_name_H-M   'P 1'
#
loop_
_entity.id
_entity.type
_entity.pdbx_description
1 polymer ?
#
loop_
_entity_poly.entity_id
_entity_poly.type
_entity_poly.pdbx_seq_one_letter_code
_entity_poly.pdbx_strand_id
1 'polypeptide(L)'
;GEAAQGPILIGEINSYSGIAAGFTQPYRQAVEMAVDEVNAGGGLLGRKVEVRFRDDKGNPAEAIKHAQELVTGERVSLLAGTYLSNVGLAISDFAKQQKVLFVAAEPLSEALTWSQGHRYVFRVRPNTHTQGRVLAERAARLPYRKWAVIGPNYEYGRRAWETFWARLRELKPEVQVVGEHWPQLAKLEPGGYVTALLSQRPEAVYVSLFGSDWLAFAREAGKRGLFQKMFVVGILLGEPEYMDPLKLEAPEGMLVTGYPWYDIQTPAHQAFVTKFTQRTGRNPVMGALVGYVTFLSAFEAIRKAQDTDTERVVSAMESLRVATPIGPILFRPFDHQSTMGPWVGTTKLDPVRGGGIMTGWEYVPAEKVLPSEAEVRRMREAAK
;
A
#
# COMPACT_ATOMS: atom_id res chain seq x y z
N GLY A 1 34.49 6.28 -20.97
CA GLY A 1 33.60 5.37 -21.24
C GLY A 1 34.00 3.94 -21.07
N GLU A 2 34.00 3.47 -19.87
CA GLU A 2 34.23 2.07 -19.66
C GLU A 2 33.19 1.25 -20.40
N ALA A 3 33.60 0.10 -20.84
CA ALA A 3 32.74 -0.87 -21.45
C ALA A 3 31.44 -1.01 -20.66
N ALA A 4 30.36 -1.15 -21.36
CA ALA A 4 29.10 -1.36 -20.76
C ALA A 4 29.24 -2.46 -19.71
N GLN A 5 29.05 -2.08 -18.51
CA GLN A 5 28.93 -3.01 -17.41
C GLN A 5 27.70 -3.84 -17.66
N GLY A 6 27.61 -4.99 -17.14
CA GLY A 6 26.44 -5.83 -17.26
C GLY A 6 25.12 -5.10 -16.96
N PRO A 7 24.00 -5.81 -16.91
CA PRO A 7 22.70 -5.20 -16.66
C PRO A 7 22.67 -4.48 -15.31
N ILE A 8 21.77 -3.49 -15.20
CA ILE A 8 21.43 -2.89 -13.92
C ILE A 8 20.51 -3.87 -13.20
N LEU A 9 20.96 -4.36 -12.04
CA LEU A 9 20.20 -5.33 -11.25
C LEU A 9 19.43 -4.63 -10.15
N ILE A 10 18.14 -4.93 -10.04
CA ILE A 10 17.28 -4.49 -8.95
C ILE A 10 16.80 -5.72 -8.19
N GLY A 11 16.97 -5.73 -6.88
CA GLY A 11 16.46 -6.78 -6.03
C GLY A 11 15.05 -6.45 -5.57
N GLU A 12 14.09 -7.36 -5.80
CA GLU A 12 12.71 -7.16 -5.42
C GLU A 12 12.30 -8.25 -4.43
N ILE A 13 11.84 -7.84 -3.25
CA ILE A 13 11.42 -8.75 -2.19
C ILE A 13 9.98 -8.45 -1.84
N ASN A 14 9.13 -9.48 -1.95
CA ASN A 14 7.73 -9.31 -1.64
C ASN A 14 7.11 -10.62 -1.17
N SER A 15 5.91 -10.53 -0.60
CA SER A 15 5.14 -11.72 -0.18
C SER A 15 4.35 -12.25 -1.36
N TYR A 16 4.98 -13.07 -2.19
CA TYR A 16 4.37 -13.61 -3.40
C TYR A 16 3.47 -14.82 -3.14
N SER A 17 3.53 -15.39 -1.96
CA SER A 17 2.66 -16.47 -1.52
C SER A 17 1.92 -16.04 -0.25
N GLY A 18 0.80 -16.72 0.05
CA GLY A 18 0.02 -16.46 1.24
C GLY A 18 -0.94 -15.28 1.10
N ILE A 19 -1.20 -14.60 2.20
CA ILE A 19 -2.27 -13.58 2.33
C ILE A 19 -2.17 -12.43 1.32
N ALA A 20 -0.97 -12.06 0.91
CA ALA A 20 -0.74 -10.93 0.02
C ALA A 20 -0.78 -11.27 -1.46
N ALA A 21 -0.93 -12.54 -1.83
CA ALA A 21 -0.79 -12.99 -3.24
C ALA A 21 -1.74 -12.29 -4.22
N GLY A 22 -2.96 -11.95 -3.78
CA GLY A 22 -3.92 -11.24 -4.62
C GLY A 22 -3.45 -9.85 -5.05
N PHE A 23 -2.59 -9.23 -4.25
CA PHE A 23 -1.94 -7.96 -4.56
C PHE A 23 -0.60 -8.19 -5.28
N THR A 24 0.23 -9.08 -4.76
CA THR A 24 1.63 -9.21 -5.19
C THR A 24 1.80 -9.91 -6.53
N GLN A 25 0.91 -10.81 -6.91
CA GLN A 25 0.98 -11.45 -8.23
C GLN A 25 0.75 -10.43 -9.36
N PRO A 26 -0.32 -9.63 -9.35
CA PRO A 26 -0.47 -8.54 -10.32
C PRO A 26 0.61 -7.46 -10.22
N TYR A 27 1.10 -7.20 -9.01
CA TYR A 27 2.23 -6.30 -8.78
C TYR A 27 3.43 -6.75 -9.61
N ARG A 28 3.80 -8.02 -9.50
CA ARG A 28 4.92 -8.58 -10.26
C ARG A 28 4.70 -8.47 -11.77
N GLN A 29 3.49 -8.76 -12.24
CA GLN A 29 3.17 -8.63 -13.67
C GLN A 29 3.36 -7.20 -14.17
N ALA A 30 2.97 -6.21 -13.38
CA ALA A 30 3.16 -4.80 -13.73
C ALA A 30 4.62 -4.39 -13.68
N VAL A 31 5.40 -4.90 -12.73
CA VAL A 31 6.85 -4.69 -12.67
C VAL A 31 7.52 -5.24 -13.93
N GLU A 32 7.18 -6.46 -14.31
CA GLU A 32 7.71 -7.08 -15.53
C GLU A 32 7.35 -6.27 -16.79
N MET A 33 6.14 -5.71 -16.83
CA MET A 33 5.72 -4.82 -17.91
C MET A 33 6.58 -3.54 -17.95
N ALA A 34 6.82 -2.92 -16.80
CA ALA A 34 7.65 -1.71 -16.71
C ALA A 34 9.09 -1.99 -17.15
N VAL A 35 9.64 -3.14 -16.75
CA VAL A 35 10.98 -3.57 -17.15
C VAL A 35 11.06 -3.79 -18.66
N ASP A 36 10.10 -4.47 -19.25
CA ASP A 36 10.08 -4.69 -20.69
C ASP A 36 9.97 -3.39 -21.45
N GLU A 37 9.16 -2.44 -20.96
CA GLU A 37 9.02 -1.13 -21.59
C GLU A 37 10.33 -0.33 -21.56
N VAL A 38 11.01 -0.30 -20.41
CA VAL A 38 12.27 0.46 -20.30
C VAL A 38 13.35 -0.18 -21.16
N ASN A 39 13.39 -1.50 -21.23
CA ASN A 39 14.38 -2.22 -22.07
C ASN A 39 14.11 -2.04 -23.56
N ALA A 40 12.85 -2.03 -23.97
CA ALA A 40 12.47 -1.75 -25.35
C ALA A 40 12.89 -0.33 -25.78
N GLY A 41 12.93 0.61 -24.84
CA GLY A 41 13.39 1.97 -25.07
C GLY A 41 14.90 2.16 -24.95
N GLY A 42 15.68 1.11 -24.85
CA GLY A 42 17.14 1.18 -24.77
C GLY A 42 17.73 1.02 -23.36
N GLY A 43 16.91 0.71 -22.36
CA GLY A 43 17.34 0.52 -20.99
C GLY A 43 17.57 1.81 -20.22
N LEU A 44 18.38 1.73 -19.19
CA LEU A 44 18.80 2.88 -18.36
C LEU A 44 20.31 3.05 -18.51
N LEU A 45 20.77 4.27 -18.77
CA LEU A 45 22.20 4.57 -18.93
C LEU A 45 22.87 3.68 -20.00
N GLY A 46 22.10 3.32 -21.05
CA GLY A 46 22.56 2.41 -22.08
C GLY A 46 22.68 0.95 -21.65
N ARG A 47 22.12 0.60 -20.52
CA ARG A 47 22.22 -0.74 -19.92
C ARG A 47 20.84 -1.36 -19.77
N LYS A 48 20.75 -2.66 -20.00
CA LYS A 48 19.54 -3.44 -19.76
C LYS A 48 19.24 -3.48 -18.26
N VAL A 49 17.95 -3.47 -17.90
CA VAL A 49 17.50 -3.62 -16.52
C VAL A 49 17.03 -5.05 -16.31
N GLU A 50 17.45 -5.67 -15.22
CA GLU A 50 16.97 -6.98 -14.80
C GLU A 50 16.54 -6.92 -13.34
N VAL A 51 15.44 -7.62 -13.01
CA VAL A 51 14.91 -7.69 -11.65
C VAL A 51 15.04 -9.10 -11.11
N ARG A 52 15.56 -9.20 -9.90
CA ARG A 52 15.68 -10.45 -9.15
C ARG A 52 14.58 -10.50 -8.11
N PHE A 53 13.53 -11.28 -8.36
CA PHE A 53 12.39 -11.43 -7.47
C PHE A 53 12.65 -12.48 -6.40
N ARG A 54 12.25 -12.19 -5.16
CA ARG A 54 12.32 -13.12 -4.03
C ARG A 54 10.99 -13.12 -3.26
N ASP A 55 10.56 -14.29 -2.83
CA ASP A 55 9.36 -14.45 -2.00
C ASP A 55 9.79 -14.51 -0.54
N ASP A 56 9.36 -13.53 0.27
CA ASP A 56 9.66 -13.50 1.70
C ASP A 56 8.72 -14.40 2.54
N LYS A 57 7.69 -14.96 1.91
CA LYS A 57 6.70 -15.84 2.56
C LYS A 57 6.03 -15.19 3.78
N GLY A 58 5.98 -13.84 3.81
CA GLY A 58 5.42 -13.08 4.91
C GLY A 58 6.28 -13.08 6.17
N ASN A 59 7.55 -13.44 6.06
CA ASN A 59 8.45 -13.61 7.21
C ASN A 59 9.61 -12.60 7.15
N PRO A 60 9.77 -11.74 8.17
CA PRO A 60 10.86 -10.76 8.18
C PRO A 60 12.26 -11.38 8.12
N ALA A 61 12.49 -12.50 8.79
CA ALA A 61 13.80 -13.17 8.78
C ALA A 61 14.16 -13.71 7.39
N GLU A 62 13.17 -14.28 6.70
CA GLU A 62 13.34 -14.76 5.32
C GLU A 62 13.63 -13.58 4.38
N ALA A 63 12.94 -12.46 4.56
CA ALA A 63 13.18 -11.24 3.78
C ALA A 63 14.61 -10.73 3.97
N ILE A 64 15.12 -10.68 5.19
CA ILE A 64 16.49 -10.25 5.48
C ILE A 64 17.49 -11.19 4.83
N LYS A 65 17.27 -12.48 4.88
CA LYS A 65 18.13 -13.47 4.21
C LYS A 65 18.22 -13.19 2.72
N HIS A 66 17.10 -12.96 2.06
CA HIS A 66 17.06 -12.60 0.65
C HIS A 66 17.77 -11.26 0.39
N ALA A 67 17.57 -10.28 1.25
CA ALA A 67 18.23 -8.97 1.10
C ALA A 67 19.74 -9.12 1.15
N GLN A 68 20.26 -9.92 2.08
CA GLN A 68 21.71 -10.19 2.18
C GLN A 68 22.23 -10.84 0.91
N GLU A 69 21.54 -11.86 0.39
CA GLU A 69 21.94 -12.53 -0.84
C GLU A 69 21.94 -11.59 -2.05
N LEU A 70 20.92 -10.74 -2.15
CA LEU A 70 20.79 -9.78 -3.25
C LEU A 70 21.87 -8.68 -3.19
N VAL A 71 22.12 -8.14 -2.02
CA VAL A 71 23.04 -7.01 -1.85
C VAL A 71 24.50 -7.47 -1.88
N THR A 72 24.84 -8.48 -1.10
CA THR A 72 26.25 -8.91 -0.95
C THR A 72 26.65 -9.96 -1.98
N GLY A 73 25.72 -10.84 -2.40
CA GLY A 73 25.98 -11.89 -3.38
C GLY A 73 25.82 -11.41 -4.82
N GLU A 74 24.64 -10.92 -5.16
CA GLU A 74 24.33 -10.52 -6.54
C GLU A 74 24.63 -9.06 -6.83
N ARG A 75 24.91 -8.25 -5.81
CA ARG A 75 25.31 -6.84 -5.92
C ARG A 75 24.28 -5.99 -6.66
N VAL A 76 23.01 -6.13 -6.28
CA VAL A 76 21.95 -5.29 -6.83
C VAL A 76 22.20 -3.82 -6.53
N SER A 77 21.78 -2.92 -7.41
CA SER A 77 21.95 -1.48 -7.26
C SER A 77 21.00 -0.90 -6.21
N LEU A 78 19.83 -1.50 -6.03
CA LEU A 78 18.85 -1.09 -5.03
C LEU A 78 17.88 -2.24 -4.73
N LEU A 79 17.18 -2.11 -3.61
CA LEU A 79 16.08 -3.00 -3.24
C LEU A 79 14.74 -2.31 -3.45
N ALA A 80 13.73 -3.06 -3.83
CA ALA A 80 12.34 -2.62 -3.97
C ALA A 80 11.39 -3.66 -3.35
N GLY A 81 10.20 -3.26 -3.03
CA GLY A 81 9.15 -4.07 -2.39
C GLY A 81 8.77 -3.34 -1.11
N THR A 82 8.30 -3.89 -0.18
CA THR A 82 7.71 -5.13 0.23
C THR A 82 6.18 -4.96 0.33
N TYR A 83 5.45 -5.88 0.98
CA TYR A 83 4.01 -5.71 1.22
C TYR A 83 3.71 -5.47 2.70
N LEU A 84 4.06 -6.43 3.56
CA LEU A 84 3.74 -6.35 4.99
C LEU A 84 4.59 -5.30 5.70
N SER A 85 3.98 -4.51 6.57
CA SER A 85 4.66 -3.41 7.26
C SER A 85 5.81 -3.88 8.14
N ASN A 86 5.66 -4.97 8.87
CA ASN A 86 6.75 -5.50 9.70
C ASN A 86 7.94 -5.97 8.86
N VAL A 87 7.67 -6.56 7.69
CA VAL A 87 8.72 -6.93 6.74
C VAL A 87 9.38 -5.70 6.15
N GLY A 88 8.60 -4.71 5.75
CA GLY A 88 9.11 -3.44 5.24
C GLY A 88 10.01 -2.71 6.23
N LEU A 89 9.62 -2.68 7.50
CA LEU A 89 10.45 -2.07 8.54
C LEU A 89 11.77 -2.83 8.73
N ALA A 90 11.74 -4.15 8.67
CA ALA A 90 12.95 -4.98 8.77
C ALA A 90 13.90 -4.74 7.59
N ILE A 91 13.38 -4.71 6.36
CA ILE A 91 14.19 -4.41 5.16
C ILE A 91 14.71 -2.97 5.21
N SER A 92 13.91 -2.03 5.68
CA SER A 92 14.35 -0.64 5.83
C SER A 92 15.53 -0.52 6.78
N ASP A 93 15.48 -1.21 7.92
CA ASP A 93 16.60 -1.23 8.86
C ASP A 93 17.85 -1.85 8.25
N PHE A 94 17.69 -2.97 7.54
CA PHE A 94 18.77 -3.58 6.78
C PHE A 94 19.40 -2.59 5.78
N ALA A 95 18.56 -1.89 5.01
CA ALA A 95 18.99 -0.92 4.02
C ALA A 95 19.78 0.23 4.67
N LYS A 96 19.34 0.69 5.85
CA LYS A 96 20.06 1.70 6.62
C LYS A 96 21.45 1.20 7.02
N GLN A 97 21.54 -0.01 7.55
CA GLN A 97 22.81 -0.58 8.00
C GLN A 97 23.77 -0.82 6.84
N GLN A 98 23.28 -1.26 5.71
CA GLN A 98 24.07 -1.58 4.52
C GLN A 98 24.30 -0.37 3.60
N LYS A 99 23.66 0.76 3.86
CA LYS A 99 23.68 1.94 3.00
C LYS A 99 23.29 1.61 1.56
N VAL A 100 22.21 0.88 1.42
CA VAL A 100 21.58 0.54 0.12
C VAL A 100 20.21 1.19 0.03
N LEU A 101 19.83 1.69 -1.14
CA LEU A 101 18.52 2.29 -1.34
C LEU A 101 17.43 1.23 -1.28
N PHE A 102 16.38 1.50 -0.53
CA PHE A 102 15.16 0.72 -0.51
C PHE A 102 13.98 1.59 -0.96
N VAL A 103 13.39 1.26 -2.11
CA VAL A 103 12.19 1.90 -2.61
C VAL A 103 11.01 1.04 -2.18
N ALA A 104 10.36 1.45 -1.10
CA ALA A 104 9.25 0.71 -0.52
C ALA A 104 7.97 0.98 -1.32
N ALA A 105 7.35 -0.09 -1.79
CA ALA A 105 6.13 -0.03 -2.60
C ALA A 105 4.87 0.11 -1.74
N GLU A 106 4.63 -0.85 -0.89
CA GLU A 106 3.36 -1.04 -0.19
C GLU A 106 3.40 -0.93 1.33
N PRO A 107 4.47 -1.27 2.06
CA PRO A 107 4.36 -1.31 3.52
C PRO A 107 3.80 0.02 4.04
N LEU A 108 2.62 -0.01 4.65
CA LEU A 108 1.82 1.21 4.88
C LEU A 108 2.05 1.89 6.22
N SER A 109 2.69 1.21 7.19
CA SER A 109 2.95 1.84 8.49
C SER A 109 3.65 3.18 8.30
N GLU A 110 3.10 4.24 8.91
CA GLU A 110 3.70 5.57 8.86
C GLU A 110 5.09 5.61 9.50
N ALA A 111 5.40 4.65 10.36
CA ALA A 111 6.72 4.58 10.99
C ALA A 111 7.88 4.51 9.98
N LEU A 112 7.63 3.89 8.83
CA LEU A 112 8.67 3.63 7.83
C LEU A 112 9.46 4.88 7.42
N THR A 113 8.75 5.99 7.19
CA THR A 113 9.38 7.25 6.74
C THR A 113 9.42 8.31 7.82
N TRP A 114 8.83 8.05 8.99
CA TRP A 114 8.81 9.02 10.10
C TRP A 114 9.62 8.53 11.29
N SER A 115 9.01 7.87 12.28
CA SER A 115 9.75 7.46 13.48
C SER A 115 10.94 6.56 13.19
N GLN A 116 10.88 5.75 12.16
CA GLN A 116 11.96 4.87 11.71
C GLN A 116 12.53 5.28 10.35
N GLY A 117 12.21 6.47 9.88
CA GLY A 117 12.70 6.99 8.61
C GLY A 117 14.17 7.34 8.64
N HIS A 118 14.83 7.22 7.50
CA HIS A 118 16.23 7.50 7.33
C HIS A 118 16.54 7.81 5.85
N ARG A 119 17.81 8.08 5.57
CA ARG A 119 18.27 8.48 4.24
C ARG A 119 17.98 7.47 3.13
N TYR A 120 17.97 6.17 3.44
CA TYR A 120 17.99 5.12 2.43
C TYR A 120 16.62 4.49 2.14
N VAL A 121 15.56 5.03 2.67
CA VAL A 121 14.19 4.53 2.41
C VAL A 121 13.30 5.60 1.81
N PHE A 122 12.58 5.24 0.75
CA PHE A 122 11.51 6.03 0.12
C PHE A 122 10.26 5.18 0.04
N ARG A 123 9.09 5.80 0.18
CA ARG A 123 7.82 5.07 0.08
C ARG A 123 6.90 5.67 -0.96
N VAL A 124 6.28 4.79 -1.75
CA VAL A 124 5.36 5.16 -2.82
C VAL A 124 3.94 5.37 -2.33
N ARG A 125 3.36 4.40 -1.63
CA ARG A 125 1.94 4.38 -1.22
C ARG A 125 1.59 5.43 -0.17
N PRO A 126 0.34 5.96 -0.20
CA PRO A 126 -0.18 6.73 0.93
C PRO A 126 -0.27 5.83 2.16
N ASN A 127 0.29 6.31 3.27
CA ASN A 127 0.47 5.52 4.48
C ASN A 127 -0.77 5.46 5.37
N THR A 128 -0.66 4.74 6.49
CA THR A 128 -1.72 4.59 7.49
C THR A 128 -2.22 5.93 8.04
N HIS A 129 -1.33 6.88 8.23
CA HIS A 129 -1.71 8.22 8.69
C HIS A 129 -2.58 8.93 7.65
N THR A 130 -2.15 9.00 6.41
CA THR A 130 -2.90 9.67 5.34
C THR A 130 -4.26 9.03 5.13
N GLN A 131 -4.30 7.71 4.99
CA GLN A 131 -5.55 7.00 4.78
C GLN A 131 -6.46 7.05 6.01
N GLY A 132 -5.88 6.89 7.20
CA GLY A 132 -6.63 6.99 8.45
C GLY A 132 -7.28 8.35 8.65
N ARG A 133 -6.57 9.43 8.37
CA ARG A 133 -7.11 10.79 8.50
C ARG A 133 -8.21 11.06 7.49
N VAL A 134 -8.03 10.65 6.24
CA VAL A 134 -9.06 10.82 5.20
C VAL A 134 -10.33 10.08 5.58
N LEU A 135 -10.22 8.85 6.06
CA LEU A 135 -11.37 8.07 6.51
C LEU A 135 -12.01 8.68 7.77
N ALA A 136 -11.20 9.11 8.73
CA ALA A 136 -11.70 9.71 9.97
C ALA A 136 -12.45 11.02 9.72
N GLU A 137 -11.99 11.86 8.83
CA GLU A 137 -12.65 13.12 8.49
C GLU A 137 -14.04 12.89 7.89
N ARG A 138 -14.20 11.86 7.09
CA ARG A 138 -15.51 11.48 6.57
C ARG A 138 -16.39 10.80 7.62
N ALA A 139 -15.81 9.91 8.41
CA ALA A 139 -16.53 9.21 9.48
C ALA A 139 -17.04 10.17 10.55
N ALA A 140 -16.31 11.27 10.82
CA ALA A 140 -16.72 12.28 11.81
C ALA A 140 -18.02 12.98 11.44
N ARG A 141 -18.40 13.01 10.17
CA ARG A 141 -19.65 13.62 9.71
C ARG A 141 -20.87 12.69 9.90
N LEU A 142 -20.62 11.44 10.27
CA LEU A 142 -21.65 10.42 10.46
C LEU A 142 -22.07 10.41 11.94
N PRO A 143 -23.29 9.96 12.25
CA PRO A 143 -23.83 10.08 13.61
C PRO A 143 -23.35 9.02 14.60
N TYR A 144 -22.32 8.27 14.25
CA TYR A 144 -21.89 7.12 15.05
C TYR A 144 -20.92 7.51 16.16
N ARG A 145 -21.21 7.04 17.38
CA ARG A 145 -20.41 7.30 18.58
C ARG A 145 -19.76 6.04 19.16
N LYS A 146 -20.43 4.90 19.02
CA LYS A 146 -19.96 3.62 19.56
C LYS A 146 -19.26 2.82 18.45
N TRP A 147 -17.98 2.63 18.62
CA TRP A 147 -17.11 2.01 17.62
C TRP A 147 -16.50 0.71 18.13
N ALA A 148 -16.37 -0.24 17.25
CA ALA A 148 -15.51 -1.40 17.45
C ALA A 148 -14.43 -1.41 16.37
N VAL A 149 -13.41 -2.25 16.58
CA VAL A 149 -12.35 -2.46 15.60
C VAL A 149 -12.06 -3.94 15.47
N ILE A 150 -11.77 -4.38 14.25
CA ILE A 150 -11.19 -5.69 13.97
C ILE A 150 -10.06 -5.52 12.96
N GLY A 151 -8.90 -6.06 13.28
CA GLY A 151 -7.72 -5.98 12.43
C GLY A 151 -6.69 -7.04 12.79
N PRO A 152 -5.75 -7.30 11.89
CA PRO A 152 -4.70 -8.28 12.18
C PRO A 152 -3.75 -7.75 13.25
N ASN A 153 -3.35 -8.65 14.15
CA ASN A 153 -2.49 -8.29 15.28
C ASN A 153 -1.02 -8.19 14.86
N TYR A 154 -0.70 -7.14 14.12
CA TYR A 154 0.69 -6.82 13.75
C TYR A 154 0.78 -5.33 13.41
N GLU A 155 1.96 -4.86 13.04
CA GLU A 155 2.27 -3.42 12.86
C GLU A 155 1.21 -2.68 12.06
N TYR A 156 0.92 -3.11 10.82
CA TYR A 156 -0.04 -2.42 9.97
C TYR A 156 -1.44 -2.37 10.59
N GLY A 157 -1.96 -3.50 11.06
CA GLY A 157 -3.33 -3.56 11.59
C GLY A 157 -3.53 -2.60 12.76
N ARG A 158 -2.54 -2.55 13.65
CA ARG A 158 -2.57 -1.66 14.82
C ARG A 158 -2.41 -0.20 14.43
N ARG A 159 -1.44 0.12 13.58
CA ARG A 159 -1.21 1.52 13.16
C ARG A 159 -2.39 2.07 12.36
N ALA A 160 -2.99 1.27 11.49
CA ALA A 160 -4.18 1.67 10.72
C ALA A 160 -5.33 2.09 11.64
N TRP A 161 -5.56 1.34 12.73
CA TRP A 161 -6.57 1.70 13.72
C TRP A 161 -6.19 2.95 14.49
N GLU A 162 -4.98 3.01 15.02
CA GLU A 162 -4.57 4.09 15.91
C GLU A 162 -4.55 5.45 15.21
N THR A 163 -4.09 5.49 13.97
CA THR A 163 -4.09 6.74 13.19
C THR A 163 -5.51 7.21 12.86
N PHE A 164 -6.40 6.29 12.51
CA PHE A 164 -7.82 6.58 12.30
C PHE A 164 -8.48 7.07 13.59
N TRP A 165 -8.32 6.33 14.66
CA TRP A 165 -8.99 6.61 15.94
C TRP A 165 -8.53 7.93 16.54
N ALA A 166 -7.23 8.22 16.51
CA ALA A 166 -6.69 9.47 17.01
C ALA A 166 -7.33 10.68 16.33
N ARG A 167 -7.44 10.63 15.00
CA ARG A 167 -8.07 11.73 14.25
C ARG A 167 -9.57 11.80 14.50
N LEU A 168 -10.25 10.68 14.56
CA LEU A 168 -11.68 10.65 14.82
C LEU A 168 -12.00 11.28 16.19
N ARG A 169 -11.22 10.96 17.23
CA ARG A 169 -11.40 11.54 18.57
C ARG A 169 -11.16 13.05 18.60
N GLU A 170 -10.20 13.54 17.83
CA GLU A 170 -9.98 14.98 17.70
C GLU A 170 -11.20 15.69 17.13
N LEU A 171 -11.81 15.11 16.10
CA LEU A 171 -12.93 15.71 15.39
C LEU A 171 -14.26 15.48 16.10
N LYS A 172 -14.39 14.40 16.85
CA LYS A 172 -15.63 13.96 17.48
C LYS A 172 -15.31 13.36 18.86
N PRO A 173 -15.04 14.20 19.86
CA PRO A 173 -14.57 13.71 21.18
C PRO A 173 -15.49 12.75 21.90
N GLU A 174 -16.79 12.73 21.55
CA GLU A 174 -17.78 11.87 22.18
C GLU A 174 -17.71 10.38 21.74
N VAL A 175 -16.86 10.05 20.78
CA VAL A 175 -16.74 8.66 20.33
C VAL A 175 -16.07 7.78 21.38
N GLN A 176 -16.49 6.52 21.43
CA GLN A 176 -15.97 5.53 22.39
C GLN A 176 -15.81 4.17 21.74
N VAL A 177 -14.84 3.39 22.23
CA VAL A 177 -14.61 2.04 21.78
C VAL A 177 -15.41 1.08 22.65
N VAL A 178 -16.22 0.22 22.04
CA VAL A 178 -17.01 -0.80 22.73
C VAL A 178 -16.51 -2.22 22.48
N GLY A 179 -15.54 -2.40 21.58
CA GLY A 179 -14.94 -3.69 21.31
C GLY A 179 -13.69 -3.60 20.46
N GLU A 180 -12.69 -4.39 20.78
CA GLU A 180 -11.45 -4.52 20.01
C GLU A 180 -11.16 -5.98 19.75
N HIS A 181 -10.85 -6.30 18.49
CA HIS A 181 -10.62 -7.69 18.07
C HIS A 181 -9.37 -7.74 17.20
N TRP A 182 -8.39 -8.54 17.65
CA TRP A 182 -7.06 -8.60 17.03
C TRP A 182 -6.68 -10.03 16.70
N PRO A 183 -7.30 -10.65 15.66
CA PRO A 183 -6.93 -11.99 15.23
C PRO A 183 -5.49 -12.03 14.73
N GLN A 184 -4.86 -13.20 14.86
CA GLN A 184 -3.54 -13.40 14.31
C GLN A 184 -3.58 -13.29 12.78
N LEU A 185 -2.59 -12.59 12.21
CA LEU A 185 -2.47 -12.40 10.77
C LEU A 185 -2.53 -13.72 10.01
N ALA A 186 -3.34 -13.77 8.96
CA ALA A 186 -3.52 -14.90 8.05
C ALA A 186 -4.17 -16.15 8.70
N LYS A 187 -4.72 -16.02 9.91
CA LYS A 187 -5.30 -17.15 10.63
C LYS A 187 -6.70 -16.85 11.18
N LEU A 188 -7.43 -15.94 10.53
CA LEU A 188 -8.77 -15.56 10.98
C LEU A 188 -9.75 -16.73 10.85
N GLU A 189 -10.38 -17.06 11.96
CA GLU A 189 -11.60 -17.89 12.01
C GLU A 189 -12.75 -16.94 12.31
N PRO A 190 -13.63 -16.64 11.35
CA PRO A 190 -14.50 -15.46 11.45
C PRO A 190 -15.69 -15.63 12.41
N GLY A 191 -16.16 -16.84 12.65
CA GLY A 191 -17.40 -17.08 13.38
C GLY A 191 -17.48 -16.40 14.74
N GLY A 192 -16.48 -16.60 15.59
CA GLY A 192 -16.42 -16.01 16.92
C GLY A 192 -16.36 -14.50 16.92
N TYR A 193 -15.61 -13.91 15.98
CA TYR A 193 -15.50 -12.47 15.87
C TYR A 193 -16.81 -11.82 15.41
N VAL A 194 -17.50 -12.43 14.45
CA VAL A 194 -18.82 -11.94 14.01
C VAL A 194 -19.81 -12.02 15.19
N THR A 195 -19.82 -13.14 15.94
CA THR A 195 -20.66 -13.27 17.13
C THR A 195 -20.38 -12.17 18.14
N ALA A 196 -19.10 -11.90 18.43
CA ALA A 196 -18.72 -10.88 19.41
C ALA A 196 -19.17 -9.48 18.97
N LEU A 197 -18.95 -9.13 17.71
CA LEU A 197 -19.38 -7.84 17.17
C LEU A 197 -20.90 -7.66 17.23
N LEU A 198 -21.66 -8.69 16.84
CA LEU A 198 -23.11 -8.64 16.90
C LEU A 198 -23.61 -8.48 18.36
N SER A 199 -22.92 -9.09 19.33
CA SER A 199 -23.27 -8.99 20.76
C SER A 199 -22.91 -7.62 21.33
N GLN A 200 -21.81 -7.04 20.92
CA GLN A 200 -21.35 -5.73 21.39
C GLN A 200 -22.20 -4.57 20.86
N ARG A 201 -22.87 -4.75 19.74
CA ARG A 201 -23.74 -3.77 19.09
C ARG A 201 -23.06 -2.41 18.89
N PRO A 202 -21.90 -2.33 18.28
CA PRO A 202 -21.34 -1.04 17.91
C PRO A 202 -22.22 -0.39 16.84
N GLU A 203 -22.21 0.94 16.78
CA GLU A 203 -22.87 1.65 15.70
C GLU A 203 -22.04 1.58 14.41
N ALA A 204 -20.72 1.55 14.58
CA ALA A 204 -19.77 1.44 13.47
C ALA A 204 -18.59 0.55 13.84
N VAL A 205 -17.98 -0.05 12.83
CA VAL A 205 -16.78 -0.90 12.98
C VAL A 205 -15.71 -0.41 12.01
N TYR A 206 -14.50 -0.22 12.52
CA TYR A 206 -13.33 0.00 11.68
C TYR A 206 -12.66 -1.34 11.40
N VAL A 207 -12.36 -1.61 10.14
CA VAL A 207 -11.79 -2.88 9.69
C VAL A 207 -10.44 -2.61 9.03
N SER A 208 -9.36 -3.18 9.58
CA SER A 208 -8.05 -3.20 8.95
C SER A 208 -7.64 -4.61 8.46
N LEU A 209 -8.57 -5.54 8.45
CA LEU A 209 -8.38 -6.86 7.81
C LEU A 209 -8.16 -6.67 6.30
N PHE A 210 -7.40 -7.56 5.70
CA PHE A 210 -7.19 -7.58 4.26
C PHE A 210 -6.96 -9.02 3.79
N GLY A 211 -6.88 -9.20 2.47
CA GLY A 211 -6.59 -10.50 1.88
C GLY A 211 -7.59 -11.58 2.29
N SER A 212 -7.12 -12.79 2.47
CA SER A 212 -7.97 -13.95 2.81
C SER A 212 -8.70 -13.78 4.14
N ASP A 213 -8.11 -13.08 5.11
CA ASP A 213 -8.77 -12.79 6.39
C ASP A 213 -10.00 -11.92 6.19
N TRP A 214 -9.88 -10.87 5.37
CA TRP A 214 -11.02 -10.01 5.03
C TRP A 214 -12.09 -10.80 4.29
N LEU A 215 -11.72 -11.60 3.31
CA LEU A 215 -12.69 -12.37 2.52
C LEU A 215 -13.49 -13.33 3.42
N ALA A 216 -12.80 -14.02 4.33
CA ALA A 216 -13.46 -14.92 5.27
C ALA A 216 -14.42 -14.17 6.20
N PHE A 217 -13.98 -13.04 6.73
CA PHE A 217 -14.81 -12.18 7.59
C PHE A 217 -16.04 -11.66 6.84
N ALA A 218 -15.84 -11.12 5.65
CA ALA A 218 -16.92 -10.52 4.86
C ALA A 218 -18.00 -11.55 4.52
N ARG A 219 -17.62 -12.76 4.16
CA ARG A 219 -18.57 -13.83 3.84
C ARG A 219 -19.39 -14.23 5.07
N GLU A 220 -18.74 -14.46 6.20
CA GLU A 220 -19.43 -14.83 7.43
C GLU A 220 -20.32 -13.69 7.95
N ALA A 221 -19.78 -12.48 7.97
CA ALA A 221 -20.54 -11.29 8.38
C ALA A 221 -21.76 -11.05 7.49
N GLY A 222 -21.60 -11.23 6.18
CA GLY A 222 -22.69 -11.08 5.22
C GLY A 222 -23.81 -12.07 5.44
N LYS A 223 -23.47 -13.35 5.67
CA LYS A 223 -24.46 -14.40 5.97
C LYS A 223 -25.27 -14.08 7.21
N ARG A 224 -24.67 -13.41 8.19
CA ARG A 224 -25.28 -13.15 9.50
C ARG A 224 -25.85 -11.73 9.61
N GLY A 225 -25.91 -11.00 8.51
CA GLY A 225 -26.56 -9.68 8.45
C GLY A 225 -25.81 -8.56 9.17
N LEU A 226 -24.50 -8.70 9.38
CA LEU A 226 -23.72 -7.71 10.12
C LEU A 226 -23.76 -6.33 9.42
N PHE A 227 -23.64 -6.32 8.10
CA PHE A 227 -23.58 -5.06 7.34
C PHE A 227 -24.91 -4.28 7.33
N GLN A 228 -26.02 -4.89 7.71
CA GLN A 228 -27.30 -4.22 7.90
C GLN A 228 -27.47 -3.69 9.32
N LYS A 229 -26.62 -4.10 10.26
CA LYS A 229 -26.73 -3.76 11.68
C LYS A 229 -25.74 -2.71 12.15
N MET A 230 -24.62 -2.55 11.44
CA MET A 230 -23.61 -1.59 11.79
C MET A 230 -22.91 -1.04 10.54
N PHE A 231 -22.47 0.20 10.63
CA PHE A 231 -21.73 0.84 9.55
C PHE A 231 -20.29 0.34 9.57
N VAL A 232 -19.68 0.13 8.39
CA VAL A 232 -18.30 -0.35 8.31
C VAL A 232 -17.42 0.68 7.59
N VAL A 233 -16.30 1.00 8.22
CA VAL A 233 -15.21 1.78 7.63
C VAL A 233 -14.04 0.85 7.43
N GLY A 234 -13.59 0.69 6.19
CA GLY A 234 -12.53 -0.27 5.86
C GLY A 234 -11.40 0.35 5.06
N ILE A 235 -10.24 0.44 5.68
CA ILE A 235 -9.02 0.85 4.96
C ILE A 235 -8.68 -0.22 3.92
N LEU A 236 -8.41 0.20 2.69
CA LEU A 236 -8.07 -0.63 1.52
C LEU A 236 -9.22 -1.47 0.94
N LEU A 237 -10.37 -1.57 1.61
CA LEU A 237 -11.38 -2.56 1.24
C LEU A 237 -12.14 -2.21 -0.04
N GLY A 238 -11.93 -1.03 -0.61
CA GLY A 238 -12.39 -0.68 -1.95
C GLY A 238 -11.41 -1.06 -3.06
N GLU A 239 -10.30 -1.69 -2.74
CA GLU A 239 -9.36 -2.18 -3.75
C GLU A 239 -9.91 -3.44 -4.40
N PRO A 240 -9.77 -3.58 -5.74
CA PRO A 240 -10.36 -4.73 -6.46
C PRO A 240 -9.89 -6.08 -5.94
N GLU A 241 -8.63 -6.21 -5.52
CA GLU A 241 -8.09 -7.45 -4.97
C GLU A 241 -8.86 -7.94 -3.74
N TYR A 242 -9.53 -7.02 -3.02
CA TYR A 242 -10.28 -7.35 -1.81
C TYR A 242 -11.79 -7.35 -2.04
N MET A 243 -12.25 -6.83 -3.19
CA MET A 243 -13.68 -6.81 -3.54
C MET A 243 -14.05 -7.84 -4.61
N ASP A 244 -13.24 -7.96 -5.66
CA ASP A 244 -13.59 -8.81 -6.80
C ASP A 244 -13.82 -10.29 -6.42
N PRO A 245 -13.03 -10.90 -5.51
CA PRO A 245 -13.29 -12.29 -5.13
C PRO A 245 -14.64 -12.52 -4.45
N LEU A 246 -15.23 -11.48 -3.85
CA LEU A 246 -16.54 -11.58 -3.20
C LEU A 246 -17.69 -11.56 -4.21
N LYS A 247 -17.46 -11.06 -5.40
CA LYS A 247 -18.49 -10.91 -6.43
C LYS A 247 -19.72 -10.21 -5.84
N LEU A 248 -20.91 -10.79 -5.99
CA LEU A 248 -22.15 -10.17 -5.48
C LEU A 248 -22.30 -10.31 -3.95
N GLU A 249 -21.40 -11.00 -3.28
CA GLU A 249 -21.33 -11.01 -1.81
C GLU A 249 -20.57 -9.80 -1.24
N ALA A 250 -20.03 -8.94 -2.09
CA ALA A 250 -19.34 -7.73 -1.63
C ALA A 250 -20.30 -6.83 -0.86
N PRO A 251 -19.91 -6.35 0.33
CA PRO A 251 -20.78 -5.50 1.14
C PRO A 251 -21.01 -4.14 0.49
N GLU A 252 -22.27 -3.65 0.58
CA GLU A 252 -22.63 -2.31 0.15
C GLU A 252 -22.59 -1.32 1.32
N GLY A 253 -22.35 -0.05 1.01
CA GLY A 253 -22.47 1.03 1.96
C GLY A 253 -21.28 1.21 2.89
N MET A 254 -20.16 0.52 2.64
CA MET A 254 -18.95 0.74 3.42
C MET A 254 -18.25 2.02 2.98
N LEU A 255 -17.69 2.75 3.94
CA LEU A 255 -16.75 3.83 3.66
C LEU A 255 -15.36 3.22 3.56
N VAL A 256 -14.70 3.39 2.42
CA VAL A 256 -13.45 2.68 2.13
C VAL A 256 -12.44 3.58 1.42
N THR A 257 -11.17 3.21 1.52
CA THR A 257 -10.18 3.60 0.51
C THR A 257 -10.03 2.45 -0.48
N GLY A 258 -9.66 2.77 -1.73
CA GLY A 258 -9.57 1.74 -2.75
C GLY A 258 -9.01 2.24 -4.07
N TYR A 259 -9.39 1.56 -5.15
CA TYR A 259 -8.90 1.88 -6.49
C TYR A 259 -10.03 1.74 -7.52
N PRO A 260 -10.72 2.84 -7.84
CA PRO A 260 -11.82 2.83 -8.81
C PRO A 260 -11.30 2.92 -10.26
N TRP A 261 -10.45 1.94 -10.64
CA TRP A 261 -9.77 1.95 -11.94
C TRP A 261 -10.73 2.05 -13.13
N TYR A 262 -11.93 1.50 -12.99
CA TYR A 262 -12.98 1.49 -14.01
C TYR A 262 -13.58 2.88 -14.26
N ASP A 263 -13.37 3.82 -13.35
CA ASP A 263 -13.94 5.17 -13.39
C ASP A 263 -12.88 6.28 -13.61
N ILE A 264 -11.60 5.95 -13.58
CA ILE A 264 -10.54 6.94 -13.79
C ILE A 264 -10.34 7.14 -15.28
N GLN A 265 -10.83 8.26 -15.81
CA GLN A 265 -10.98 8.50 -17.24
C GLN A 265 -9.80 9.21 -17.91
N THR A 266 -8.75 9.55 -17.16
CA THR A 266 -7.61 10.24 -17.74
C THR A 266 -6.91 9.39 -18.80
N PRO A 267 -6.38 10.00 -19.88
CA PRO A 267 -5.71 9.24 -20.95
C PRO A 267 -4.55 8.38 -20.45
N ALA A 268 -3.75 8.90 -19.53
CA ALA A 268 -2.61 8.15 -18.99
C ALA A 268 -3.06 6.90 -18.23
N HIS A 269 -4.13 7.01 -17.44
CA HIS A 269 -4.65 5.86 -16.71
C HIS A 269 -5.29 4.84 -17.65
N GLN A 270 -6.08 5.31 -18.62
CA GLN A 270 -6.68 4.41 -19.60
C GLN A 270 -5.62 3.65 -20.40
N ALA A 271 -4.52 4.31 -20.76
CA ALA A 271 -3.40 3.66 -21.45
C ALA A 271 -2.78 2.57 -20.59
N PHE A 272 -2.59 2.82 -19.30
CA PHE A 272 -2.09 1.81 -18.35
C PHE A 272 -3.04 0.61 -18.26
N VAL A 273 -4.33 0.85 -18.08
CA VAL A 273 -5.33 -0.22 -18.00
C VAL A 273 -5.31 -1.07 -19.27
N THR A 274 -5.30 -0.43 -20.43
CA THR A 274 -5.30 -1.13 -21.72
C THR A 274 -4.09 -2.03 -21.87
N LYS A 275 -2.88 -1.50 -21.65
CA LYS A 275 -1.66 -2.30 -21.84
C LYS A 275 -1.50 -3.41 -20.80
N PHE A 276 -1.90 -3.18 -19.56
CA PHE A 276 -1.88 -4.21 -18.53
C PHE A 276 -2.86 -5.35 -18.87
N THR A 277 -4.07 -5.00 -19.29
CA THR A 277 -5.11 -5.97 -19.67
C THR A 277 -4.69 -6.78 -20.89
N GLN A 278 -4.12 -6.12 -21.89
CA GLN A 278 -3.61 -6.81 -23.10
C GLN A 278 -2.50 -7.80 -22.75
N ARG A 279 -1.60 -7.41 -21.86
CA ARG A 279 -0.46 -8.24 -21.47
C ARG A 279 -0.88 -9.43 -20.59
N THR A 280 -1.79 -9.23 -19.65
CA THR A 280 -2.07 -10.21 -18.59
C THR A 280 -3.40 -10.92 -18.71
N GLY A 281 -4.30 -10.41 -19.55
CA GLY A 281 -5.68 -10.93 -19.65
C GLY A 281 -6.55 -10.61 -18.44
N ARG A 282 -6.09 -9.72 -17.54
CA ARG A 282 -6.83 -9.34 -16.33
C ARG A 282 -6.93 -7.83 -16.18
N ASN A 283 -7.97 -7.40 -15.49
CA ASN A 283 -8.12 -6.00 -15.12
C ASN A 283 -7.07 -5.64 -14.06
N PRO A 284 -6.65 -4.37 -13.99
CA PRO A 284 -5.70 -3.98 -12.96
C PRO A 284 -6.35 -4.03 -11.57
N VAL A 285 -5.53 -4.39 -10.59
CA VAL A 285 -5.83 -4.20 -9.17
C VAL A 285 -4.82 -3.18 -8.63
N MET A 286 -4.97 -2.76 -7.38
CA MET A 286 -4.06 -1.75 -6.81
C MET A 286 -2.60 -2.22 -6.88
N GLY A 287 -2.34 -3.52 -6.65
CA GLY A 287 -0.99 -4.06 -6.76
C GLY A 287 -0.33 -3.79 -8.09
N ALA A 288 -1.09 -3.89 -9.19
CA ALA A 288 -0.55 -3.61 -10.52
C ALA A 288 -0.12 -2.14 -10.66
N LEU A 289 -0.96 -1.21 -10.24
CA LEU A 289 -0.63 0.21 -10.27
C LEU A 289 0.60 0.51 -9.42
N VAL A 290 0.64 -0.03 -8.21
CA VAL A 290 1.74 0.22 -7.26
C VAL A 290 3.06 -0.36 -7.78
N GLY A 291 3.05 -1.57 -8.34
CA GLY A 291 4.24 -2.17 -8.94
C GLY A 291 4.80 -1.32 -10.07
N TYR A 292 3.90 -0.88 -10.93
CA TYR A 292 4.29 -0.03 -12.06
C TYR A 292 4.89 1.30 -11.59
N VAL A 293 4.20 1.99 -10.68
CA VAL A 293 4.65 3.30 -10.16
C VAL A 293 5.98 3.17 -9.39
N THR A 294 6.15 2.11 -8.62
CA THR A 294 7.37 1.88 -7.85
C THR A 294 8.58 1.77 -8.78
N PHE A 295 8.46 1.02 -9.86
CA PHE A 295 9.58 0.83 -10.78
C PHE A 295 9.79 2.02 -11.70
N LEU A 296 8.73 2.72 -12.13
CA LEU A 296 8.89 4.01 -12.81
C LEU A 296 9.70 4.98 -11.94
N SER A 297 9.41 5.01 -10.65
CA SER A 297 10.11 5.90 -9.71
C SER A 297 11.59 5.56 -9.58
N ALA A 298 11.91 4.27 -9.45
CA ALA A 298 13.30 3.81 -9.41
C ALA A 298 14.04 4.15 -10.72
N PHE A 299 13.40 3.93 -11.86
CA PHE A 299 13.99 4.22 -13.16
C PHE A 299 14.27 5.72 -13.33
N GLU A 300 13.31 6.58 -12.95
CA GLU A 300 13.49 8.03 -13.05
C GLU A 300 14.58 8.53 -12.11
N ALA A 301 14.72 7.94 -10.92
CA ALA A 301 15.79 8.29 -10.00
C ALA A 301 17.16 7.99 -10.60
N ILE A 302 17.32 6.82 -11.22
CA ILE A 302 18.57 6.41 -11.88
C ILE A 302 18.86 7.34 -13.09
N ARG A 303 17.84 7.66 -13.89
CA ARG A 303 18.02 8.59 -15.02
C ARG A 303 18.49 9.96 -14.56
N LYS A 304 17.83 10.51 -13.53
CA LYS A 304 18.20 11.83 -13.00
C LYS A 304 19.61 11.82 -12.43
N ALA A 305 19.98 10.75 -11.73
CA ALA A 305 21.31 10.60 -11.16
C ALA A 305 22.41 10.38 -12.22
N GLN A 306 22.05 9.86 -13.38
CA GLN A 306 22.98 9.41 -14.42
C GLN A 306 24.03 8.43 -13.87
N ASP A 307 23.64 7.65 -12.87
CA ASP A 307 24.49 6.70 -12.15
C ASP A 307 23.62 5.70 -11.40
N THR A 308 24.21 4.58 -11.02
CA THR A 308 23.62 3.61 -10.11
C THR A 308 24.18 3.70 -8.68
N ASP A 309 25.12 4.61 -8.45
CA ASP A 309 25.66 4.85 -7.12
C ASP A 309 24.58 5.24 -6.13
N THR A 310 24.53 4.54 -4.99
CA THR A 310 23.46 4.72 -4.01
C THR A 310 23.30 6.18 -3.58
N GLU A 311 24.39 6.85 -3.21
CA GLU A 311 24.31 8.23 -2.71
C GLU A 311 23.78 9.19 -3.79
N ARG A 312 24.18 9.00 -5.03
CA ARG A 312 23.69 9.81 -6.15
C ARG A 312 22.23 9.55 -6.46
N VAL A 313 21.80 8.27 -6.42
CA VAL A 313 20.41 7.93 -6.69
C VAL A 313 19.51 8.45 -5.57
N VAL A 314 19.93 8.32 -4.31
CA VAL A 314 19.18 8.89 -3.18
C VAL A 314 19.02 10.41 -3.33
N SER A 315 20.12 11.11 -3.62
CA SER A 315 20.05 12.57 -3.82
C SER A 315 19.15 12.96 -4.99
N ALA A 316 19.18 12.20 -6.08
CA ALA A 316 18.31 12.43 -7.24
C ALA A 316 16.83 12.17 -6.91
N MET A 317 16.55 11.23 -6.01
CA MET A 317 15.19 10.88 -5.65
C MET A 317 14.54 11.88 -4.69
N GLU A 318 15.33 12.60 -3.92
CA GLU A 318 14.82 13.68 -3.09
C GLU A 318 14.29 14.80 -3.98
N SER A 319 13.01 15.15 -3.83
CA SER A 319 12.27 16.09 -4.68
C SER A 319 12.03 15.62 -6.12
N LEU A 320 12.18 14.32 -6.39
CA LEU A 320 11.93 13.75 -7.70
C LEU A 320 10.44 13.79 -8.06
N ARG A 321 10.13 14.32 -9.24
CA ARG A 321 8.80 14.21 -9.82
C ARG A 321 8.76 13.02 -10.76
N VAL A 322 7.70 12.22 -10.65
CA VAL A 322 7.50 11.05 -11.52
C VAL A 322 6.14 11.16 -12.19
N ALA A 323 6.12 11.09 -13.50
CA ALA A 323 4.88 10.97 -14.26
C ALA A 323 4.35 9.55 -14.11
N THR A 324 3.12 9.41 -13.64
CA THR A 324 2.50 8.10 -13.39
C THR A 324 1.16 7.98 -14.11
N PRO A 325 0.59 6.77 -14.19
CA PRO A 325 -0.76 6.60 -14.75
C PRO A 325 -1.85 7.40 -14.04
N ILE A 326 -1.61 7.81 -12.80
CA ILE A 326 -2.60 8.59 -12.02
C ILE A 326 -2.22 10.07 -11.88
N GLY A 327 -1.28 10.52 -12.69
CA GLY A 327 -0.75 11.87 -12.63
C GLY A 327 0.61 11.93 -11.95
N PRO A 328 1.21 13.13 -11.88
CA PRO A 328 2.54 13.27 -11.30
C PRO A 328 2.51 13.09 -9.78
N ILE A 329 3.55 12.44 -9.27
CA ILE A 329 3.82 12.37 -7.83
C ILE A 329 5.19 12.99 -7.56
N LEU A 330 5.42 13.40 -6.31
CA LEU A 330 6.68 13.95 -5.85
C LEU A 330 7.14 13.17 -4.63
N PHE A 331 8.41 12.81 -4.56
CA PHE A 331 9.01 12.28 -3.34
C PHE A 331 9.52 13.45 -2.51
N ARG A 332 8.96 13.65 -1.31
CA ARG A 332 9.33 14.78 -0.45
C ARG A 332 10.78 14.65 0.01
N PRO A 333 11.56 15.73 0.01
CA PRO A 333 13.00 15.63 0.29
C PRO A 333 13.32 15.38 1.76
N PHE A 334 12.43 15.73 2.70
CA PHE A 334 12.72 15.65 4.14
C PHE A 334 12.25 14.35 4.78
N ASP A 335 11.31 13.62 4.19
CA ASP A 335 10.83 12.35 4.74
C ASP A 335 10.77 11.21 3.73
N HIS A 336 11.01 11.50 2.45
CA HIS A 336 11.02 10.51 1.39
C HIS A 336 9.66 9.83 1.14
N GLN A 337 8.58 10.44 1.61
CA GLN A 337 7.22 9.99 1.33
C GLN A 337 6.74 10.59 0.02
N SER A 338 6.17 9.76 -0.86
CA SER A 338 5.56 10.27 -2.09
C SER A 338 4.24 10.98 -1.79
N THR A 339 3.85 11.87 -2.71
CA THR A 339 2.59 12.60 -2.64
C THR A 339 1.40 11.85 -3.22
N MET A 340 1.59 10.58 -3.60
CA MET A 340 0.47 9.73 -4.04
C MET A 340 -0.58 9.69 -2.94
N GLY A 341 -1.85 9.98 -3.31
CA GLY A 341 -2.96 10.00 -2.38
C GLY A 341 -3.87 8.79 -2.55
N PRO A 342 -4.82 8.62 -1.61
CA PRO A 342 -5.83 7.58 -1.71
C PRO A 342 -7.06 8.04 -2.49
N TRP A 343 -7.80 7.09 -3.03
CA TRP A 343 -9.19 7.25 -3.44
C TRP A 343 -10.07 6.83 -2.27
N VAL A 344 -11.05 7.64 -1.93
CA VAL A 344 -11.99 7.38 -0.84
C VAL A 344 -13.41 7.45 -1.38
N GLY A 345 -14.26 6.51 -0.98
CA GLY A 345 -15.64 6.46 -1.47
C GLY A 345 -16.46 5.43 -0.72
N THR A 346 -17.64 5.14 -1.27
CA THR A 346 -18.61 4.22 -0.68
C THR A 346 -18.80 3.02 -1.59
N THR A 347 -18.90 1.83 -1.02
CA THR A 347 -19.08 0.60 -1.82
C THR A 347 -20.53 0.42 -2.26
N LYS A 348 -20.66 -0.14 -3.46
CA LYS A 348 -21.96 -0.46 -4.05
C LYS A 348 -21.82 -1.69 -4.94
N LEU A 349 -22.85 -2.52 -5.00
CA LEU A 349 -22.88 -3.63 -5.96
C LEU A 349 -23.23 -3.10 -7.35
N ASP A 350 -22.50 -3.59 -8.34
CA ASP A 350 -22.79 -3.32 -9.75
C ASP A 350 -23.09 -4.65 -10.44
N PRO A 351 -24.37 -4.94 -10.75
CA PRO A 351 -24.75 -6.20 -11.39
C PRO A 351 -24.14 -6.40 -12.77
N VAL A 352 -23.88 -5.32 -13.50
CA VAL A 352 -23.26 -5.39 -14.83
C VAL A 352 -21.82 -5.89 -14.73
N ARG A 353 -21.09 -5.42 -13.74
CA ARG A 353 -19.71 -5.87 -13.49
C ARG A 353 -19.68 -7.18 -12.69
N GLY A 354 -20.78 -7.55 -12.06
CA GLY A 354 -20.88 -8.77 -11.25
C GLY A 354 -20.19 -8.68 -9.89
N GLY A 355 -20.02 -7.49 -9.35
CA GLY A 355 -19.33 -7.32 -8.07
C GLY A 355 -19.42 -5.92 -7.50
N GLY A 356 -18.59 -5.65 -6.50
CA GLY A 356 -18.55 -4.37 -5.81
C GLY A 356 -17.73 -3.33 -6.56
N ILE A 357 -18.17 -2.08 -6.47
CA ILE A 357 -17.45 -0.91 -6.99
C ILE A 357 -17.43 0.18 -5.92
N MET A 358 -16.60 1.20 -6.13
CA MET A 358 -16.65 2.44 -5.36
C MET A 358 -17.50 3.47 -6.09
N THR A 359 -18.36 4.16 -5.34
CA THR A 359 -19.17 5.27 -5.85
C THR A 359 -18.90 6.52 -5.05
N GLY A 360 -19.21 7.69 -5.64
CA GLY A 360 -19.00 8.97 -4.97
C GLY A 360 -17.56 9.14 -4.52
N TRP A 361 -16.63 8.54 -5.22
CA TRP A 361 -15.24 8.54 -4.81
C TRP A 361 -14.56 9.89 -5.12
N GLU A 362 -13.54 10.17 -4.35
CA GLU A 362 -12.69 11.34 -4.51
C GLU A 362 -11.23 10.89 -4.37
N TYR A 363 -10.37 11.41 -5.24
CA TYR A 363 -8.93 11.29 -5.05
C TYR A 363 -8.45 12.43 -4.16
N VAL A 364 -7.77 12.09 -3.06
CA VAL A 364 -7.25 13.09 -2.11
C VAL A 364 -5.73 13.12 -2.23
N PRO A 365 -5.15 14.18 -2.85
CA PRO A 365 -3.69 14.29 -2.90
C PRO A 365 -3.10 14.25 -1.50
N ALA A 366 -2.04 13.44 -1.30
CA ALA A 366 -1.49 13.21 0.03
C ALA A 366 -0.95 14.50 0.67
N GLU A 367 -0.46 15.44 -0.12
CA GLU A 367 0.06 16.73 0.40
C GLU A 367 -0.98 17.53 1.20
N LYS A 368 -2.27 17.29 0.98
CA LYS A 368 -3.34 17.92 1.77
C LYS A 368 -3.42 17.37 3.20
N VAL A 369 -2.82 16.23 3.46
CA VAL A 369 -2.97 15.49 4.71
C VAL A 369 -1.63 15.23 5.38
N LEU A 370 -0.55 15.15 4.61
CA LEU A 370 0.77 14.84 5.12
C LEU A 370 1.26 15.90 6.12
N PRO A 371 1.97 15.48 7.17
CA PRO A 371 2.51 16.42 8.15
C PRO A 371 3.60 17.30 7.54
N SER A 372 3.82 18.46 8.16
CA SER A 372 4.88 19.37 7.78
C SER A 372 6.26 18.80 8.09
N GLU A 373 7.30 19.42 7.53
CA GLU A 373 8.69 19.05 7.85
C GLU A 373 8.96 19.14 9.35
N ALA A 374 8.48 20.20 10.01
CA ALA A 374 8.67 20.38 11.45
C ALA A 374 8.00 19.27 12.26
N GLU A 375 6.79 18.84 11.85
CA GLU A 375 6.09 17.75 12.51
C GLU A 375 6.83 16.41 12.32
N VAL A 376 7.36 16.16 11.13
CA VAL A 376 8.15 14.96 10.87
C VAL A 376 9.41 14.94 11.73
N ARG A 377 10.11 16.07 11.84
CA ARG A 377 11.28 16.18 12.71
C ARG A 377 10.93 15.85 14.16
N ARG A 378 9.82 16.35 14.67
CA ARG A 378 9.35 16.05 16.03
C ARG A 378 9.10 14.56 16.22
N MET A 379 8.46 13.90 15.25
CA MET A 379 8.21 12.47 15.32
C MET A 379 9.52 11.67 15.36
N ARG A 380 10.50 12.06 14.56
CA ARG A 380 11.82 11.42 14.54
C ARG A 380 12.58 11.64 15.83
N GLU A 381 12.54 12.86 16.39
CA GLU A 381 13.18 13.17 17.68
C GLU A 381 12.53 12.37 18.81
N ALA A 382 11.23 12.27 18.86
CA ALA A 382 10.50 11.53 19.90
C ALA A 382 10.82 10.04 19.89
N ALA A 383 11.27 9.50 18.76
CA ALA A 383 11.60 8.07 18.58
C ALA A 383 13.03 7.72 18.99
N LYS A 384 13.89 8.72 19.27
CA LYS A 384 15.30 8.50 19.66
C LYS A 384 15.44 8.09 21.12
#